data_9c79e649d27cd4ec8a7e06c31e389f8c
#
_entry.id   9c79e649d27cd4ec8a7e06c31e389f8c
#
_cell.length_a   1.000
_cell.length_b   1.000
_cell.length_c   1.000
_cell.angle_alpha   90.00
_cell.angle_beta   90.00
_cell.angle_gamma   90.00
#
_symmetry.space_group_name_H-M   'P 1'
#
loop_
_entity.id
_entity.type
_entity.pdbx_description
1 polymer ?
#
loop_
_entity_poly.entity_id
_entity_poly.type
_entity_poly.pdbx_seq_one_letter_code
_entity_poly.pdbx_strand_id
1 'polypeptide(L)'
;QDLLHVDASGFDKTIPAATVKAVSTSALRGLHVFIGNSDAVTFFAKSKLSGYKETHFEHKDTVTEHSRTIDFTNKQALGTNVVFHTTVPVKNGEVTVYKVDANGRTRIVKTVSNAGGQVCFPITETATYVLEY
;
A
#
# COMPACT_ATOMS: atom_id res chain seq x y z
N GLN A 1 -3.07 -3.64 -21.76
CA GLN A 1 -2.04 -2.73 -21.34
C GLN A 1 -1.51 -3.09 -19.99
N ASP A 2 -0.20 -3.02 -19.89
CA ASP A 2 0.48 -3.52 -18.73
C ASP A 2 0.74 -2.42 -17.70
N LEU A 3 1.00 -2.84 -16.47
CA LEU A 3 1.53 -1.96 -15.44
C LEU A 3 3.02 -1.74 -15.70
N LEU A 4 3.50 -0.54 -15.46
CA LEU A 4 4.92 -0.28 -15.38
C LEU A 4 5.40 -0.78 -14.00
N HIS A 5 6.43 -1.62 -13.99
CA HIS A 5 7.02 -2.15 -12.76
C HIS A 5 8.29 -1.40 -12.42
N VAL A 6 8.34 -0.87 -11.21
CA VAL A 6 9.49 -0.11 -10.71
C VAL A 6 9.90 -0.68 -9.35
N ASP A 7 11.20 -0.73 -9.11
CA ASP A 7 11.75 -1.15 -7.83
C ASP A 7 12.25 0.09 -7.07
N ALA A 8 11.57 0.40 -5.97
CA ALA A 8 11.92 1.49 -5.06
C ALA A 8 12.32 0.96 -3.69
N SER A 9 12.81 -0.29 -3.63
CA SER A 9 13.19 -0.94 -2.37
C SER A 9 14.47 -0.37 -1.73
N GLY A 10 15.09 0.60 -2.37
CA GLY A 10 16.21 1.33 -1.77
C GLY A 10 15.83 1.99 -0.46
N PHE A 11 16.80 2.53 0.24
CA PHE A 11 16.62 3.03 1.61
C PHE A 11 15.55 4.12 1.75
N ASP A 12 15.25 4.84 0.68
CA ASP A 12 14.33 5.97 0.71
C ASP A 12 12.87 5.56 0.47
N LYS A 13 12.62 4.57 -0.39
CA LYS A 13 11.28 4.08 -0.74
C LYS A 13 10.32 5.21 -1.13
N THR A 14 10.85 6.26 -1.73
CA THR A 14 10.06 7.39 -2.22
C THR A 14 9.56 7.11 -3.63
N ILE A 15 8.30 7.41 -3.89
CA ILE A 15 7.72 7.32 -5.24
C ILE A 15 7.49 8.74 -5.72
N PRO A 16 8.29 9.23 -6.70
CA PRO A 16 8.20 10.62 -7.16
C PRO A 16 6.86 10.95 -7.81
N ALA A 17 6.34 12.12 -7.54
CA ALA A 17 5.10 12.61 -8.15
C ALA A 17 5.21 12.68 -9.66
N ALA A 18 6.38 13.04 -10.18
CA ALA A 18 6.61 13.11 -11.63
C ALA A 18 6.43 11.75 -12.30
N THR A 19 6.87 10.66 -11.65
CA THR A 19 6.71 9.30 -12.18
C THR A 19 5.24 8.90 -12.23
N VAL A 20 4.49 9.19 -11.17
CA VAL A 20 3.06 8.88 -11.10
C VAL A 20 2.30 9.69 -12.14
N LYS A 21 2.64 10.97 -12.29
CA LYS A 21 2.02 11.83 -13.28
C LYS A 21 2.29 11.35 -14.71
N ALA A 22 3.51 10.93 -15.01
CA ALA A 22 3.87 10.41 -16.33
C ALA A 22 3.03 9.18 -16.70
N VAL A 23 2.81 8.28 -15.75
CA VAL A 23 1.96 7.10 -15.96
C VAL A 23 0.51 7.50 -16.20
N SER A 24 0.02 8.52 -15.51
CA SER A 24 -1.37 8.97 -15.67
C SER A 24 -1.68 9.51 -17.06
N THR A 25 -0.67 9.96 -17.80
CA THR A 25 -0.82 10.49 -19.15
C THR A 25 -0.36 9.51 -20.22
N SER A 26 0.02 8.29 -19.84
CA SER A 26 0.48 7.25 -20.76
C SER A 26 -0.65 6.30 -21.14
N ALA A 27 -0.34 5.36 -22.05
CA ALA A 27 -1.24 4.28 -22.42
C ALA A 27 -1.17 3.11 -21.44
N LEU A 28 -0.33 3.19 -20.41
CA LEU A 28 -0.18 2.14 -19.40
C LEU A 28 -1.40 2.09 -18.50
N ARG A 29 -1.70 0.91 -17.98
CA ARG A 29 -2.81 0.70 -17.04
C ARG A 29 -2.51 1.26 -15.67
N GLY A 30 -1.25 1.40 -15.31
CA GLY A 30 -0.82 1.95 -14.03
C GLY A 30 0.64 1.69 -13.74
N LEU A 31 1.00 1.93 -12.49
CA LEU A 31 2.36 1.81 -11.99
C LEU A 31 2.35 0.88 -10.77
N HIS A 32 3.17 -0.17 -10.83
CA HIS A 32 3.36 -1.09 -9.70
C HIS A 32 4.77 -0.88 -9.15
N VAL A 33 4.87 -0.47 -7.90
CA VAL A 33 6.14 -0.12 -7.28
C VAL A 33 6.44 -1.09 -6.15
N PHE A 34 7.50 -1.88 -6.31
CA PHE A 34 8.01 -2.75 -5.26
C PHE A 34 8.80 -1.91 -4.25
N ILE A 35 8.44 -2.00 -2.96
CA ILE A 35 9.07 -1.21 -1.91
C ILE A 35 9.86 -2.05 -0.89
N GLY A 36 10.01 -3.35 -1.14
CA GLY A 36 10.81 -4.27 -0.33
C GLY A 36 9.98 -5.17 0.56
N ASN A 37 10.58 -6.26 1.05
CA ASN A 37 9.95 -7.22 1.97
C ASN A 37 8.61 -7.79 1.47
N SER A 38 8.50 -8.01 0.17
CA SER A 38 7.28 -8.48 -0.49
C SER A 38 6.12 -7.46 -0.45
N ASP A 39 6.42 -6.20 -0.17
CA ASP A 39 5.44 -5.12 -0.16
C ASP A 39 5.53 -4.32 -1.45
N ALA A 40 4.37 -3.84 -1.92
CA ALA A 40 4.29 -3.05 -3.13
C ALA A 40 3.11 -2.09 -3.06
N VAL A 41 3.13 -1.09 -3.94
CA VAL A 41 2.07 -0.10 -4.08
C VAL A 41 1.70 -0.03 -5.56
N THR A 42 0.40 -0.07 -5.85
CA THR A 42 -0.09 0.05 -7.23
C THR A 42 -0.90 1.33 -7.39
N PHE A 43 -0.54 2.09 -8.42
CA PHE A 43 -1.26 3.29 -8.86
C PHE A 43 -1.92 2.94 -10.19
N PHE A 44 -3.25 3.09 -10.29
CA PHE A 44 -3.97 2.83 -11.53
C PHE A 44 -4.17 4.14 -12.29
N ALA A 45 -3.86 4.13 -13.59
CA ALA A 45 -3.89 5.33 -14.42
C ALA A 45 -5.27 6.01 -14.50
N LYS A 46 -6.34 5.26 -14.28
CA LYS A 46 -7.71 5.80 -14.26
C LYS A 46 -8.04 6.53 -12.95
N SER A 47 -7.21 6.40 -11.93
CA SER A 47 -7.35 7.14 -10.69
C SER A 47 -6.93 8.59 -10.91
N LYS A 48 -7.31 9.48 -9.98
CA LYS A 48 -6.91 10.89 -10.07
C LYS A 48 -5.45 11.06 -9.65
N LEU A 49 -4.53 10.53 -10.45
CA LEU A 49 -3.11 10.52 -10.11
C LEU A 49 -2.48 11.91 -10.07
N SER A 50 -3.09 12.89 -10.73
CA SER A 50 -2.63 14.28 -10.65
C SER A 50 -2.73 14.85 -9.24
N GLY A 51 -3.54 14.24 -8.38
CA GLY A 51 -3.65 14.64 -6.98
C GLY A 51 -2.63 13.96 -6.07
N TYR A 52 -1.83 13.03 -6.59
CA TYR A 52 -0.87 12.29 -5.77
C TYR A 52 0.14 13.24 -5.12
N LYS A 53 0.34 13.04 -3.82
CA LYS A 53 1.35 13.77 -3.05
C LYS A 53 2.50 12.83 -2.73
N GLU A 54 3.68 13.22 -3.16
CA GLU A 54 4.90 12.44 -2.98
C GLU A 54 5.14 12.15 -1.50
N THR A 55 5.46 10.91 -1.19
CA THR A 55 5.78 10.51 0.18
C THR A 55 6.71 9.30 0.20
N HIS A 56 7.31 9.06 1.34
CA HIS A 56 8.10 7.87 1.63
C HIS A 56 7.19 6.76 2.13
N PHE A 57 7.40 5.55 1.62
CA PHE A 57 6.62 4.39 2.04
C PHE A 57 7.35 3.51 3.04
N GLU A 58 8.40 4.03 3.66
CA GLU A 58 9.10 3.32 4.72
C GLU A 58 8.18 3.11 5.91
N HIS A 59 8.24 1.89 6.49
CA HIS A 59 7.39 1.53 7.60
C HIS A 59 8.08 0.51 8.51
N LYS A 60 7.56 0.40 9.72
CA LYS A 60 7.94 -0.63 10.69
C LYS A 60 6.84 -1.66 10.76
N ASP A 61 7.24 -2.93 10.90
CA ASP A 61 6.31 -4.04 11.02
C ASP A 61 6.39 -4.66 12.41
N THR A 62 5.23 -5.00 12.95
CA THR A 62 5.13 -5.82 14.15
C THR A 62 4.18 -6.97 13.83
N VAL A 63 4.69 -8.20 13.90
CA VAL A 63 3.91 -9.39 13.56
C VAL A 63 3.69 -10.21 14.82
N THR A 64 2.42 -10.55 15.06
CA THR A 64 2.03 -11.48 16.12
C THR A 64 1.34 -12.68 15.50
N GLU A 65 0.91 -13.63 16.30
CA GLU A 65 0.19 -14.82 15.85
C GLU A 65 -1.10 -14.46 15.09
N HIS A 66 -1.77 -13.38 15.49
CA HIS A 66 -3.09 -13.03 14.98
C HIS A 66 -3.16 -11.64 14.34
N SER A 67 -2.03 -10.93 14.25
CA SER A 67 -2.05 -9.59 13.66
C SER A 67 -0.71 -9.20 13.08
N ARG A 68 -0.76 -8.27 12.13
CA ARG A 68 0.40 -7.56 11.63
C ARG A 68 0.10 -6.08 11.67
N THR A 69 0.98 -5.30 12.27
CA THR A 69 0.89 -3.85 12.31
C THR A 69 1.92 -3.27 11.35
N ILE A 70 1.44 -2.44 10.45
CA ILE A 70 2.27 -1.71 9.49
C ILE A 70 2.20 -0.23 9.90
N ASP A 71 3.31 0.28 10.42
CA ASP A 71 3.38 1.65 10.91
C ASP A 71 4.24 2.49 9.99
N PHE A 72 3.60 3.24 9.09
CA PHE A 72 4.32 4.12 8.19
C PHE A 72 4.98 5.24 8.96
N THR A 73 6.29 5.41 8.72
CA THR A 73 7.11 6.40 9.44
C THR A 73 6.67 7.82 9.12
N ASN A 74 6.37 8.08 7.85
CA ASN A 74 5.91 9.39 7.39
C ASN A 74 4.40 9.33 7.17
N LYS A 75 3.64 10.01 8.03
CA LYS A 75 2.18 9.98 7.97
C LYS A 75 1.67 11.18 7.18
N GLN A 76 1.05 10.89 6.03
CA GLN A 76 0.72 11.92 5.06
C GLN A 76 -0.43 11.46 4.15
N ALA A 77 -1.29 12.40 3.78
CA ALA A 77 -2.30 12.15 2.75
C ALA A 77 -1.62 11.97 1.40
N LEU A 78 -2.06 10.98 0.63
CA LEU A 78 -1.49 10.69 -0.68
C LEU A 78 -2.13 11.51 -1.81
N GLY A 79 -3.31 12.06 -1.58
CA GLY A 79 -4.03 12.81 -2.60
C GLY A 79 -4.72 11.92 -3.64
N THR A 80 -4.62 10.62 -3.53
CA THR A 80 -5.27 9.64 -4.40
C THR A 80 -5.39 8.31 -3.66
N ASN A 81 -6.21 7.42 -4.21
CA ASN A 81 -6.28 6.04 -3.74
C ASN A 81 -5.17 5.23 -4.39
N VAL A 82 -4.47 4.44 -3.60
CA VAL A 82 -3.52 3.45 -4.10
C VAL A 82 -3.84 2.10 -3.47
N VAL A 83 -3.39 1.03 -4.10
CA VAL A 83 -3.54 -0.32 -3.53
C VAL A 83 -2.22 -0.72 -2.90
N PHE A 84 -2.25 -1.00 -1.62
CA PHE A 84 -1.08 -1.51 -0.89
C PHE A 84 -1.13 -3.04 -0.90
N HIS A 85 0.02 -3.65 -1.24
CA HIS A 85 0.18 -5.10 -1.29
C HIS A 85 1.17 -5.54 -0.23
N THR A 86 0.82 -6.59 0.50
CA THR A 86 1.71 -7.15 1.52
C THR A 86 1.42 -8.62 1.71
N THR A 87 2.05 -9.25 2.69
CA THR A 87 1.83 -10.65 3.03
C THR A 87 1.46 -10.78 4.51
N VAL A 88 0.71 -11.82 4.81
CA VAL A 88 0.36 -12.22 6.18
C VAL A 88 0.67 -13.71 6.33
N PRO A 89 0.84 -14.21 7.58
CA PRO A 89 1.17 -15.63 7.77
C PRO A 89 -0.02 -16.58 7.61
N VAL A 90 -1.19 -16.08 7.23
CA VAL A 90 -2.37 -16.93 7.00
C VAL A 90 -2.62 -17.07 5.49
N LYS A 91 -2.94 -18.28 5.06
CA LYS A 91 -3.20 -18.61 3.64
C LYS A 91 -4.69 -18.85 3.45
N ASN A 92 -5.26 -18.25 2.40
CA ASN A 92 -6.67 -18.39 2.06
C ASN A 92 -7.60 -18.07 3.23
N GLY A 93 -7.22 -17.11 4.06
CA GLY A 93 -7.95 -16.74 5.27
C GLY A 93 -8.46 -15.31 5.24
N GLU A 94 -9.46 -15.04 6.07
CA GLU A 94 -9.99 -13.70 6.21
C GLU A 94 -8.99 -12.79 6.91
N VAL A 95 -8.87 -11.57 6.41
CA VAL A 95 -8.02 -10.53 6.99
C VAL A 95 -8.85 -9.25 7.08
N THR A 96 -8.93 -8.69 8.28
CA THR A 96 -9.59 -7.41 8.51
C THR A 96 -8.53 -6.33 8.69
N VAL A 97 -8.66 -5.25 7.94
CA VAL A 97 -7.70 -4.15 7.95
C VAL A 97 -8.29 -2.95 8.68
N TYR A 98 -7.56 -2.44 9.65
CA TYR A 98 -7.92 -1.25 10.42
C TYR A 98 -6.89 -0.16 10.21
N LYS A 99 -7.35 1.09 10.17
CA LYS A 99 -6.48 2.25 10.31
C LYS A 99 -6.54 2.68 11.77
N VAL A 100 -5.39 2.98 12.36
CA VAL A 100 -5.28 3.41 13.75
C VAL A 100 -4.78 4.84 13.80
N ASP A 101 -5.48 5.68 14.54
CA ASP A 101 -5.09 7.07 14.79
C ASP A 101 -5.33 7.43 16.26
N ALA A 102 -5.21 8.71 16.60
CA ALA A 102 -5.40 9.19 17.98
C ALA A 102 -6.81 8.89 18.53
N ASN A 103 -7.80 8.71 17.64
CA ASN A 103 -9.19 8.45 18.03
C ASN A 103 -9.51 6.96 18.09
N GLY A 104 -8.55 6.08 17.82
CA GLY A 104 -8.73 4.65 17.86
C GLY A 104 -8.70 3.99 16.49
N ARG A 105 -9.40 2.86 16.36
CA ARG A 105 -9.40 2.04 15.15
C ARG A 105 -10.61 2.34 14.28
N THR A 106 -10.38 2.41 12.97
CA THR A 106 -11.44 2.46 11.96
C THR A 106 -11.23 1.31 10.99
N ARG A 107 -12.25 0.48 10.78
CA ARG A 107 -12.16 -0.61 9.82
C ARG A 107 -12.12 -0.04 8.41
N ILE A 108 -11.09 -0.43 7.63
CA ILE A 108 -10.94 -0.04 6.23
C ILE A 108 -11.66 -1.03 5.33
N VAL A 109 -11.32 -2.32 5.47
CA VAL A 109 -11.82 -3.36 4.58
C VAL A 109 -11.65 -4.73 5.23
N LYS A 110 -12.47 -5.68 4.78
CA LYS A 110 -12.31 -7.09 5.07
C LYS A 110 -11.97 -7.77 3.77
N THR A 111 -10.86 -8.51 3.74
CA THR A 111 -10.36 -9.16 2.53
C THR A 111 -9.94 -10.59 2.85
N VAL A 112 -9.36 -11.26 1.86
CA VAL A 112 -8.92 -12.66 2.00
C VAL A 112 -7.50 -12.75 1.46
N SER A 113 -6.63 -13.43 2.20
CA SER A 113 -5.29 -13.73 1.70
C SER A 113 -5.37 -14.85 0.67
N ASN A 114 -4.40 -14.87 -0.25
CA ASN A 114 -4.31 -15.94 -1.23
C ASN A 114 -3.47 -17.11 -0.71
N ALA A 115 -3.18 -18.08 -1.57
CA ALA A 115 -2.41 -19.27 -1.21
C ALA A 115 -0.97 -18.94 -0.79
N GLY A 116 -0.44 -17.79 -1.19
CA GLY A 116 0.88 -17.32 -0.79
C GLY A 116 0.84 -16.36 0.41
N GLY A 117 -0.32 -16.15 1.02
CA GLY A 117 -0.47 -15.20 2.12
C GLY A 117 -0.51 -13.75 1.66
N GLN A 118 -0.66 -13.49 0.37
CA GLN A 118 -0.70 -12.13 -0.16
C GLN A 118 -2.08 -11.51 0.06
N VAL A 119 -2.07 -10.25 0.49
CA VAL A 119 -3.28 -9.44 0.65
C VAL A 119 -3.04 -8.07 0.02
N CYS A 120 -4.13 -7.43 -0.39
CA CYS A 120 -4.07 -6.05 -0.85
C CYS A 120 -5.27 -5.28 -0.35
N PHE A 121 -5.11 -3.99 -0.15
CA PHE A 121 -6.18 -3.12 0.31
C PHE A 121 -5.91 -1.66 -0.12
N PRO A 122 -6.99 -0.88 -0.28
CA PRO A 122 -6.83 0.52 -0.68
C PRO A 122 -6.38 1.39 0.50
N ILE A 123 -5.51 2.34 0.23
CA ILE A 123 -5.13 3.37 1.18
C ILE A 123 -5.18 4.74 0.52
N THR A 124 -5.52 5.77 1.29
CA THR A 124 -5.52 7.16 0.85
C THR A 124 -4.46 7.99 1.55
N GLU A 125 -3.82 7.40 2.55
CA GLU A 125 -2.79 8.05 3.34
C GLU A 125 -1.83 7.00 3.88
N THR A 126 -0.61 7.42 4.18
CA THR A 126 0.29 6.62 4.99
C THR A 126 -0.08 6.84 6.45
N ALA A 127 -0.37 5.77 7.15
CA ALA A 127 -0.88 5.80 8.52
C ALA A 127 -0.36 4.56 9.27
N THR A 128 -0.95 4.24 10.39
CA THR A 128 -0.73 2.97 11.06
C THR A 128 -1.90 2.05 10.71
N TYR A 129 -1.58 0.89 10.13
CA TYR A 129 -2.58 -0.10 9.73
C TYR A 129 -2.38 -1.38 10.53
N VAL A 130 -3.47 -1.98 10.97
CA VAL A 130 -3.46 -3.27 11.65
C VAL A 130 -4.25 -4.26 10.81
N LEU A 131 -3.61 -5.38 10.49
CA LEU A 131 -4.23 -6.49 9.78
C LEU A 131 -4.48 -7.60 10.79
N GLU A 132 -5.73 -7.96 11.00
CA GLU A 132 -6.12 -9.04 11.93
C GLU A 132 -6.57 -10.27 11.15
N TYR A 133 -6.09 -11.43 11.59
CA TYR A 133 -6.35 -12.70 10.92
C TYR A 133 -6.37 -13.87 11.89
#